data_eb10e78a6fb6ac15cf9bcd40f7e0e0c0
#
_entry.id   eb10e78a6fb6ac15cf9bcd40f7e0e0c0
#
_cell.length_a   1.000
_cell.length_b   1.000
_cell.length_c   1.000
_cell.angle_alpha   90.00
_cell.angle_beta   90.00
_cell.angle_gamma   90.00
#
_symmetry.space_group_name_H-M   'P 1'
#
loop_
_entity.id
_entity.type
_entity.pdbx_description
1 polymer ?
#
loop_
_entity_poly.entity_id
_entity_poly.type
_entity_poly.pdbx_seq_one_letter_code
_entity_poly.pdbx_strand_id
1 'polypeptide(L)'
;RTVRSPNPGFASVDVPLISTYMLSTKTGKEAYVEPVIEGGSYRFTVKVGKPRDAEAAKAGTKLARGANFRCLMSDTPISGDYIKAEGKAGRMGTRMMAIVAEGERGRVYLAPTSEHETAARKAKPDWKPEQALPDDPRNFWTVQYGLTTFGDVFTPRQVVALTIFSDLVGEAMGRIRRDALAIGLPDDSTPLRDNGTGAHAYAEGVSVYLAAFLSRFIDLNNALCQWRNDP
;
A
#
# COMPACT_ATOMS: atom_id res chain seq x y z
N ARG A 1 2.66 1.34 9.26
CA ARG A 1 1.81 0.94 10.37
C ARG A 1 2.27 1.61 11.66
N THR A 2 1.33 1.82 12.59
CA THR A 2 1.62 2.36 13.92
C THR A 2 0.99 1.47 14.98
N VAL A 3 1.54 1.52 16.18
CA VAL A 3 0.96 0.94 17.41
C VAL A 3 1.01 1.99 18.51
N ARG A 4 0.20 1.84 19.54
CA ARG A 4 0.33 2.69 20.73
C ARG A 4 1.72 2.54 21.35
N SER A 5 2.27 3.62 21.88
CA SER A 5 3.53 3.53 22.61
C SER A 5 3.36 2.63 23.83
N PRO A 6 4.27 1.66 24.08
CA PRO A 6 4.23 0.87 25.31
C PRO A 6 4.68 1.66 26.55
N ASN A 7 5.27 2.84 26.36
CA ASN A 7 5.66 3.71 27.46
C ASN A 7 4.44 4.48 27.97
N PRO A 8 4.09 4.38 29.28
CA PRO A 8 2.94 5.08 29.85
C PRO A 8 2.94 6.60 29.64
N GLY A 9 4.12 7.23 29.62
CA GLY A 9 4.27 8.66 29.37
C GLY A 9 3.89 9.10 27.97
N PHE A 10 3.78 8.16 27.02
CA PHE A 10 3.42 8.40 25.63
C PHE A 10 2.29 7.46 25.15
N ALA A 11 1.52 6.89 26.06
CA ALA A 11 0.47 5.91 25.74
C ALA A 11 -0.62 6.44 24.79
N SER A 12 -0.78 7.76 24.68
CA SER A 12 -1.69 8.39 23.71
C SER A 12 -1.11 8.52 22.29
N VAL A 13 0.19 8.28 22.12
CA VAL A 13 0.88 8.48 20.84
C VAL A 13 0.95 7.17 20.06
N ASP A 14 0.49 7.20 18.82
CA ASP A 14 0.68 6.10 17.86
C ASP A 14 2.08 6.19 17.25
N VAL A 15 2.97 5.28 17.65
CA VAL A 15 4.36 5.26 17.19
C VAL A 15 4.57 4.38 15.98
N PRO A 16 5.44 4.78 15.04
CA PRO A 16 5.59 4.10 13.77
C PRO A 16 6.51 2.88 13.86
N LEU A 17 6.16 1.85 13.09
CA LEU A 17 6.96 0.63 12.88
C LEU A 17 7.67 0.76 11.53
N ILE A 18 8.87 1.31 11.52
CA ILE A 18 9.60 1.66 10.30
C ILE A 18 10.84 0.80 10.16
N SER A 19 10.98 0.08 9.05
CA SER A 19 12.15 -0.75 8.75
C SER A 19 13.28 0.02 8.06
N THR A 20 12.99 1.18 7.48
CA THR A 20 13.98 2.10 6.89
C THR A 20 13.35 3.47 6.67
N TYR A 21 14.12 4.52 6.87
CA TYR A 21 13.74 5.88 6.49
C TYR A 21 14.16 6.24 5.06
N MET A 22 14.96 5.38 4.40
CA MET A 22 15.42 5.65 3.05
C MET A 22 14.29 5.54 2.04
N LEU A 23 14.06 6.58 1.26
CA LEU A 23 13.13 6.63 0.13
C LEU A 23 13.83 6.34 -1.20
N SER A 24 15.09 6.77 -1.35
CA SER A 24 15.94 6.48 -2.49
C SER A 24 17.39 6.37 -2.05
N THR A 25 18.07 5.34 -2.56
CA THR A 25 19.51 5.12 -2.37
C THR A 25 20.31 5.42 -3.64
N LYS A 26 19.62 5.87 -4.71
CA LYS A 26 20.25 6.18 -5.99
C LYS A 26 21.24 7.34 -5.84
N THR A 27 22.50 7.11 -6.23
CA THR A 27 23.57 8.10 -6.17
C THR A 27 23.18 9.42 -6.87
N GLY A 28 23.30 10.53 -6.16
CA GLY A 28 22.93 11.87 -6.61
C GLY A 28 21.40 12.14 -6.62
N LYS A 29 20.59 11.17 -6.20
CA LYS A 29 19.13 11.29 -6.03
C LYS A 29 18.67 10.64 -4.72
N GLU A 30 19.55 10.64 -3.72
CA GLU A 30 19.21 10.11 -2.40
C GLU A 30 18.07 10.93 -1.78
N ALA A 31 17.17 10.26 -1.11
CA ALA A 31 16.08 10.89 -0.36
C ALA A 31 15.73 10.03 0.87
N TYR A 32 15.37 10.68 1.95
CA TYR A 32 15.00 10.01 3.19
C TYR A 32 13.97 10.78 3.99
N VAL A 33 13.28 10.06 4.86
CA VAL A 33 12.37 10.63 5.86
C VAL A 33 13.15 10.97 7.11
N GLU A 34 12.88 12.13 7.66
CA GLU A 34 13.43 12.57 8.96
C GLU A 34 12.26 12.80 9.92
N PRO A 35 12.15 12.02 11.01
CA PRO A 35 11.16 12.29 12.04
C PRO A 35 11.58 13.52 12.85
N VAL A 36 10.63 14.39 13.09
CA VAL A 36 10.79 15.57 13.96
C VAL A 36 9.87 15.40 15.16
N ILE A 37 10.44 15.37 16.35
CA ILE A 37 9.72 15.21 17.61
C ILE A 37 9.55 16.59 18.23
N GLU A 38 8.29 17.00 18.42
CA GLU A 38 7.94 18.31 18.97
C GLU A 38 6.66 18.18 19.82
N GLY A 39 6.61 18.84 20.97
CA GLY A 39 5.40 18.96 21.79
C GLY A 39 4.76 17.64 22.22
N GLY A 40 5.56 16.61 22.48
CA GLY A 40 5.04 15.29 22.88
C GLY A 40 4.42 14.47 21.72
N SER A 41 4.63 14.90 20.49
CA SER A 41 4.20 14.22 19.26
C SER A 41 5.34 14.19 18.26
N TYR A 42 5.08 13.67 17.05
CA TYR A 42 6.06 13.67 15.97
C TYR A 42 5.38 13.95 14.62
N ARG A 43 6.18 14.44 13.70
CA ARG A 43 5.84 14.57 12.27
C ARG A 43 6.97 14.05 11.41
N PHE A 44 6.68 13.75 10.17
CA PHE A 44 7.68 13.37 9.19
C PHE A 44 8.01 14.54 8.28
N THR A 45 9.30 14.74 8.01
CA THR A 45 9.80 15.59 6.95
C THR A 45 10.55 14.74 5.94
N VAL A 46 10.68 15.23 4.72
CA VAL A 46 11.45 14.57 3.67
C VAL A 46 12.65 15.44 3.32
N LYS A 47 13.80 14.81 3.24
CA LYS A 47 15.07 15.44 2.86
C LYS A 47 15.60 14.80 1.59
N VAL A 48 16.13 15.60 0.71
CA VAL A 48 16.85 15.17 -0.50
C VAL A 48 18.36 15.31 -0.25
N GLY A 49 19.11 14.30 -0.64
CA GLY A 49 20.54 14.18 -0.39
C GLY A 49 20.87 13.07 0.63
N LYS A 50 22.14 12.97 0.96
CA LYS A 50 22.63 11.94 1.89
C LYS A 50 22.21 12.26 3.32
N PRO A 51 21.70 11.25 4.08
CA PRO A 51 21.40 11.46 5.49
C PRO A 51 22.69 11.69 6.30
N ARG A 52 22.59 12.49 7.37
CA ARG A 52 23.72 12.74 8.28
C ARG A 52 24.17 11.45 8.97
N ASP A 53 23.21 10.63 9.39
CA ASP A 53 23.43 9.30 9.94
C ASP A 53 22.80 8.27 8.99
N ALA A 54 23.64 7.67 8.14
CA ALA A 54 23.23 6.72 7.13
C ALA A 54 22.74 5.39 7.76
N GLU A 55 23.33 4.98 8.87
CA GLU A 55 22.94 3.73 9.53
C GLU A 55 21.60 3.89 10.25
N ALA A 56 21.35 4.98 10.95
CA ALA A 56 20.06 5.27 11.54
C ALA A 56 18.97 5.40 10.46
N ALA A 57 19.27 6.06 9.33
CA ALA A 57 18.33 6.17 8.22
C ALA A 57 17.98 4.81 7.59
N LYS A 58 18.95 3.90 7.48
CA LYS A 58 18.71 2.54 7.00
C LYS A 58 17.94 1.67 8.00
N ALA A 59 18.24 1.81 9.30
CA ALA A 59 17.62 0.99 10.34
C ALA A 59 16.17 1.38 10.65
N GLY A 60 15.77 2.65 10.42
CA GLY A 60 14.47 3.13 10.82
C GLY A 60 14.27 3.04 12.33
N THR A 61 13.14 2.51 12.76
CA THR A 61 12.89 2.18 14.17
C THR A 61 13.12 0.70 14.50
N LYS A 62 13.60 -0.10 13.55
CA LYS A 62 13.80 -1.54 13.71
C LYS A 62 15.02 -1.84 14.57
N LEU A 63 14.87 -2.77 15.54
CA LEU A 63 15.95 -3.10 16.48
C LEU A 63 16.83 -4.25 15.98
N ALA A 64 16.33 -5.27 15.36
CA ALA A 64 17.07 -6.44 14.93
C ALA A 64 16.26 -7.28 13.94
N ARG A 65 16.57 -8.57 13.82
CA ARG A 65 15.72 -9.51 13.09
C ARG A 65 14.35 -9.66 13.77
N GLY A 66 13.33 -10.01 12.98
CA GLY A 66 11.95 -10.17 13.45
C GLY A 66 11.19 -8.86 13.53
N ALA A 67 10.08 -8.86 14.27
CA ALA A 67 9.17 -7.74 14.40
C ALA A 67 9.43 -6.92 15.69
N ASN A 68 10.70 -6.64 15.97
CA ASN A 68 11.10 -5.82 17.12
C ASN A 68 11.46 -4.41 16.67
N PHE A 69 10.88 -3.42 17.30
CA PHE A 69 11.09 -2.01 17.00
C PHE A 69 11.38 -1.23 18.28
N ARG A 70 11.77 0.02 18.16
CA ARG A 70 11.86 0.96 19.28
C ARG A 70 10.84 2.08 19.11
N CYS A 71 10.33 2.52 20.23
CA CYS A 71 9.42 3.65 20.29
C CYS A 71 10.14 4.92 19.87
N LEU A 72 9.64 5.60 18.84
CA LEU A 72 10.22 6.86 18.36
C LEU A 72 10.24 7.96 19.43
N MET A 73 9.31 7.92 20.40
CA MET A 73 9.15 8.95 21.42
C MET A 73 10.00 8.72 22.68
N SER A 74 10.32 7.48 23.00
CA SER A 74 10.93 7.14 24.31
C SER A 74 12.06 6.12 24.22
N ASP A 75 12.39 5.69 23.01
CA ASP A 75 13.36 4.62 22.74
C ASP A 75 13.05 3.26 23.40
N THR A 76 11.89 3.12 24.06
CA THR A 76 11.45 1.88 24.69
C THR A 76 11.27 0.78 23.62
N PRO A 77 11.76 -0.45 23.86
CA PRO A 77 11.56 -1.56 22.94
C PRO A 77 10.07 -1.92 22.78
N ILE A 78 9.68 -2.20 21.53
CA ILE A 78 8.36 -2.68 21.14
C ILE A 78 8.55 -4.10 20.62
N SER A 79 8.09 -5.09 21.38
CA SER A 79 8.24 -6.49 20.99
C SER A 79 7.25 -6.91 19.91
N GLY A 80 7.61 -7.95 19.13
CA GLY A 80 6.71 -8.53 18.16
C GLY A 80 5.40 -9.05 18.76
N ASP A 81 5.44 -9.55 20.00
CA ASP A 81 4.23 -10.04 20.67
C ASP A 81 3.30 -8.90 21.08
N TYR A 82 3.85 -7.77 21.51
CA TYR A 82 3.05 -6.56 21.71
C TYR A 82 2.36 -6.10 20.41
N ILE A 83 3.09 -6.08 19.30
CA ILE A 83 2.54 -5.69 18.00
C ILE A 83 1.42 -6.64 17.57
N LYS A 84 1.59 -7.96 17.76
CA LYS A 84 0.56 -8.94 17.48
C LYS A 84 -0.69 -8.74 18.36
N ALA A 85 -0.50 -8.46 19.63
CA ALA A 85 -1.61 -8.17 20.55
C ALA A 85 -2.39 -6.93 20.13
N GLU A 86 -1.70 -5.85 19.77
CA GLU A 86 -2.32 -4.62 19.24
C GLU A 86 -3.05 -4.89 17.91
N GLY A 87 -2.46 -5.70 17.03
CA GLY A 87 -3.06 -6.10 15.76
C GLY A 87 -4.35 -6.89 15.94
N LYS A 88 -4.31 -7.96 16.75
CA LYS A 88 -5.49 -8.80 17.05
C LYS A 88 -6.61 -8.02 17.75
N ALA A 89 -6.25 -7.01 18.52
CA ALA A 89 -7.22 -6.13 19.18
C ALA A 89 -7.74 -5.00 18.28
N GLY A 90 -7.33 -4.95 17.00
CA GLY A 90 -7.76 -3.92 16.05
C GLY A 90 -7.23 -2.51 16.35
N ARG A 91 -6.17 -2.39 17.17
CA ARG A 91 -5.62 -1.09 17.57
C ARG A 91 -4.42 -0.64 16.76
N MET A 92 -4.02 -1.39 15.75
CA MET A 92 -2.99 -0.92 14.81
C MET A 92 -3.51 0.22 13.95
N GLY A 93 -2.74 1.30 13.90
CA GLY A 93 -3.01 2.47 13.08
C GLY A 93 -2.15 2.53 11.80
N THR A 94 -2.31 3.65 11.11
CA THR A 94 -1.49 4.01 9.96
C THR A 94 -1.16 5.48 10.00
N ARG A 95 0.05 5.86 9.56
CA ARG A 95 0.44 7.24 9.37
C ARG A 95 1.17 7.40 8.04
N MET A 96 0.90 8.48 7.35
CA MET A 96 1.58 8.79 6.10
C MET A 96 3.02 9.24 6.42
N MET A 97 4.00 8.59 5.80
CA MET A 97 5.42 8.87 6.07
C MET A 97 6.03 9.79 5.02
N ALA A 98 5.67 9.59 3.77
CA ALA A 98 6.10 10.38 2.63
C ALA A 98 5.09 10.28 1.49
N ILE A 99 5.19 11.20 0.55
CA ILE A 99 4.50 11.15 -0.74
C ILE A 99 5.57 11.03 -1.81
N VAL A 100 5.36 10.10 -2.73
CA VAL A 100 6.20 9.94 -3.91
C VAL A 100 5.35 10.25 -5.13
N ALA A 101 5.78 11.20 -5.92
CA ALA A 101 5.11 11.59 -7.15
C ALA A 101 6.07 11.54 -8.33
N GLU A 102 5.52 11.46 -9.52
CA GLU A 102 6.30 11.62 -10.75
C GLU A 102 6.51 13.11 -11.03
N GLY A 103 7.74 13.49 -11.32
CA GLY A 103 8.13 14.80 -11.72
C GLY A 103 8.81 14.78 -13.10
N GLU A 104 9.06 15.93 -13.69
CA GLU A 104 9.65 16.06 -15.03
C GLU A 104 11.00 15.34 -15.20
N ARG A 105 11.79 15.21 -14.14
CA ARG A 105 13.12 14.58 -14.15
C ARG A 105 13.19 13.29 -13.32
N GLY A 106 12.05 12.65 -13.10
CA GLY A 106 11.91 11.44 -12.29
C GLY A 106 11.16 11.67 -10.98
N ARG A 107 11.24 10.72 -10.05
CA ARG A 107 10.49 10.77 -8.79
C ARG A 107 10.82 11.99 -7.95
N VAL A 108 9.79 12.61 -7.39
CA VAL A 108 9.90 13.64 -6.36
C VAL A 108 9.36 13.09 -5.04
N TYR A 109 9.96 13.51 -3.94
CA TYR A 109 9.66 13.04 -2.60
C TYR A 109 9.21 14.23 -1.75
N LEU A 110 8.00 14.13 -1.19
CA LEU A 110 7.36 15.23 -0.47
C LEU A 110 7.01 14.80 0.95
N ALA A 111 7.10 15.74 1.88
CA ALA A 111 6.59 15.53 3.23
C ALA A 111 5.05 15.49 3.21
N PRO A 112 4.42 14.60 3.99
CA PRO A 112 2.97 14.59 4.11
C PRO A 112 2.49 15.82 4.89
N THR A 113 1.29 16.28 4.54
CA THR A 113 0.55 17.31 5.29
C THR A 113 -0.68 16.71 5.94
N SER A 114 -1.30 17.45 6.86
CA SER A 114 -2.59 17.07 7.46
C SER A 114 -3.70 16.92 6.43
N GLU A 115 -3.66 17.71 5.35
CA GLU A 115 -4.62 17.62 4.24
C GLU A 115 -4.49 16.31 3.48
N HIS A 116 -3.27 15.87 3.19
CA HIS A 116 -2.99 14.59 2.55
C HIS A 116 -3.48 13.42 3.41
N GLU A 117 -3.22 13.44 4.72
CA GLU A 117 -3.74 12.40 5.62
C GLU A 117 -5.27 12.43 5.71
N THR A 118 -5.88 13.62 5.75
CA THR A 118 -7.33 13.77 5.77
C THR A 118 -7.96 13.24 4.48
N ALA A 119 -7.41 13.57 3.33
CA ALA A 119 -7.85 13.03 2.04
C ALA A 119 -7.76 11.50 2.01
N ALA A 120 -6.66 10.95 2.52
CA ALA A 120 -6.47 9.50 2.61
C ALA A 120 -7.51 8.80 3.49
N ARG A 121 -7.94 9.43 4.60
CA ARG A 121 -8.95 8.90 5.52
C ARG A 121 -10.39 9.01 4.99
N LYS A 122 -10.64 9.88 4.00
CA LYS A 122 -11.96 10.01 3.38
C LYS A 122 -12.32 8.83 2.47
N ALA A 123 -11.35 8.02 2.07
CA ALA A 123 -11.62 6.85 1.24
C ALA A 123 -12.49 5.84 2.00
N LYS A 124 -13.67 5.57 1.47
CA LYS A 124 -14.63 4.61 1.98
C LYS A 124 -14.96 3.66 0.84
N PRO A 125 -14.44 2.42 0.85
CA PRO A 125 -14.82 1.43 -0.14
C PRO A 125 -16.26 0.96 0.14
N ASP A 126 -17.06 0.83 -0.91
CA ASP A 126 -18.40 0.26 -0.84
C ASP A 126 -18.37 -1.26 -0.71
N TRP A 127 -17.25 -1.86 -1.11
CA TRP A 127 -17.02 -3.30 -1.08
C TRP A 127 -15.56 -3.60 -0.76
N LYS A 128 -15.32 -4.74 -0.11
CA LYS A 128 -13.99 -5.35 0.07
C LYS A 128 -14.11 -6.88 0.07
N PRO A 129 -13.05 -7.62 -0.30
CA PRO A 129 -13.06 -9.08 -0.18
C PRO A 129 -13.16 -9.51 1.29
N GLU A 130 -14.19 -10.30 1.63
CA GLU A 130 -14.43 -10.78 3.00
C GLU A 130 -13.96 -12.21 3.24
N GLN A 131 -13.46 -12.89 2.20
CA GLN A 131 -12.94 -14.24 2.31
C GLN A 131 -11.82 -14.30 3.36
N ALA A 132 -11.89 -15.28 4.24
CA ALA A 132 -10.90 -15.48 5.28
C ALA A 132 -9.55 -15.87 4.69
N LEU A 133 -8.48 -15.31 5.25
CA LEU A 133 -7.12 -15.80 5.01
C LEU A 133 -6.93 -17.13 5.73
N PRO A 134 -6.20 -18.10 5.15
CA PRO A 134 -5.88 -19.33 5.84
C PRO A 134 -5.11 -19.06 7.14
N ASP A 135 -5.60 -19.59 8.25
CA ASP A 135 -4.92 -19.51 9.55
C ASP A 135 -3.82 -20.59 9.63
N ASP A 136 -2.85 -20.49 8.74
CA ASP A 136 -1.68 -21.37 8.72
C ASP A 136 -0.40 -20.50 8.72
N PRO A 137 0.36 -20.51 9.83
CA PRO A 137 1.59 -19.73 9.95
C PRO A 137 2.63 -20.04 8.88
N ARG A 138 2.57 -21.17 8.23
CA ARG A 138 3.47 -21.53 7.11
C ARG A 138 3.17 -20.73 5.84
N ASN A 139 1.91 -20.31 5.69
CA ASN A 139 1.45 -19.60 4.51
C ASN A 139 1.30 -18.09 4.74
N PHE A 140 0.66 -17.69 5.87
CA PHE A 140 0.33 -16.31 6.16
C PHE A 140 0.62 -15.93 7.62
N TRP A 141 1.60 -15.06 7.80
CA TRP A 141 1.88 -14.47 9.11
C TRP A 141 0.89 -13.34 9.47
N THR A 142 0.16 -12.81 8.51
CA THR A 142 -0.70 -11.64 8.63
C THR A 142 -1.84 -11.83 9.61
N VAL A 143 -2.41 -13.03 9.70
CA VAL A 143 -3.49 -13.39 10.64
C VAL A 143 -3.06 -13.15 12.09
N GLN A 144 -1.78 -13.40 12.42
CA GLN A 144 -1.24 -13.14 13.74
C GLN A 144 -1.17 -11.64 14.11
N TYR A 145 -1.27 -10.77 13.11
CA TYR A 145 -1.29 -9.32 13.26
C TYR A 145 -2.69 -8.72 13.08
N GLY A 146 -3.74 -9.55 13.14
CA GLY A 146 -5.13 -9.11 13.05
C GLY A 146 -5.65 -8.87 11.63
N LEU A 147 -4.90 -9.24 10.59
CA LEU A 147 -5.36 -9.21 9.21
C LEU A 147 -5.93 -10.59 8.87
N THR A 148 -7.23 -10.76 8.96
CA THR A 148 -7.90 -12.06 8.92
C THR A 148 -8.62 -12.37 7.60
N THR A 149 -8.86 -11.34 6.79
CA THR A 149 -9.49 -11.46 5.48
C THR A 149 -8.59 -10.93 4.37
N PHE A 150 -8.87 -11.32 3.12
CA PHE A 150 -8.18 -10.74 1.97
C PHE A 150 -8.36 -9.22 1.89
N GLY A 151 -9.50 -8.68 2.32
CA GLY A 151 -9.74 -7.24 2.35
C GLY A 151 -8.86 -6.49 3.35
N ASP A 152 -8.42 -7.16 4.43
CA ASP A 152 -7.60 -6.53 5.47
C ASP A 152 -6.15 -6.28 5.02
N VAL A 153 -5.69 -6.94 3.94
CA VAL A 153 -4.36 -6.71 3.37
C VAL A 153 -4.29 -5.45 2.50
N PHE A 154 -5.39 -4.71 2.37
CA PHE A 154 -5.46 -3.44 1.66
C PHE A 154 -5.83 -2.30 2.61
N THR A 155 -5.36 -1.11 2.30
CA THR A 155 -5.90 0.11 2.89
C THR A 155 -7.21 0.51 2.20
N PRO A 156 -8.12 1.26 2.86
CA PRO A 156 -9.35 1.74 2.21
C PRO A 156 -9.11 2.43 0.87
N ARG A 157 -8.06 3.24 0.73
CA ARG A 157 -7.68 3.90 -0.53
C ARG A 157 -7.32 2.92 -1.64
N GLN A 158 -6.60 1.85 -1.29
CA GLN A 158 -6.23 0.82 -2.25
C GLN A 158 -7.46 0.06 -2.73
N VAL A 159 -8.38 -0.30 -1.82
CA VAL A 159 -9.63 -0.96 -2.22
C VAL A 159 -10.43 -0.07 -3.16
N VAL A 160 -10.66 1.21 -2.83
CA VAL A 160 -11.38 2.14 -3.70
C VAL A 160 -10.74 2.23 -5.09
N ALA A 161 -9.41 2.40 -5.16
CA ALA A 161 -8.72 2.48 -6.44
C ALA A 161 -8.84 1.19 -7.26
N LEU A 162 -8.65 0.04 -6.62
CA LEU A 162 -8.67 -1.25 -7.30
C LEU A 162 -10.08 -1.66 -7.75
N THR A 163 -11.12 -1.33 -6.99
CA THR A 163 -12.52 -1.55 -7.41
C THR A 163 -12.88 -0.67 -8.60
N ILE A 164 -12.48 0.61 -8.60
CA ILE A 164 -12.68 1.50 -9.76
C ILE A 164 -11.98 0.93 -11.00
N PHE A 165 -10.75 0.46 -10.89
CA PHE A 165 -10.06 -0.18 -12.03
C PHE A 165 -10.77 -1.45 -12.50
N SER A 166 -11.35 -2.24 -11.60
CA SER A 166 -12.14 -3.41 -11.96
C SER A 166 -13.39 -3.03 -12.77
N ASP A 167 -14.10 -2.01 -12.33
CA ASP A 167 -15.30 -1.50 -13.02
C ASP A 167 -14.95 -0.95 -14.42
N LEU A 168 -13.83 -0.23 -14.52
CA LEU A 168 -13.32 0.28 -15.80
C LEU A 168 -12.97 -0.82 -16.82
N VAL A 169 -12.60 -2.03 -16.38
CA VAL A 169 -12.43 -3.17 -17.30
C VAL A 169 -13.76 -3.53 -17.97
N GLY A 170 -14.87 -3.53 -17.22
CA GLY A 170 -16.21 -3.75 -17.76
C GLY A 170 -16.64 -2.65 -18.74
N GLU A 171 -16.39 -1.40 -18.41
CA GLU A 171 -16.68 -0.25 -19.32
C GLU A 171 -15.82 -0.32 -20.59
N ALA A 172 -14.54 -0.66 -20.46
CA ALA A 172 -13.63 -0.83 -21.58
C ALA A 172 -14.10 -1.92 -22.53
N MET A 173 -14.61 -3.05 -22.03
CA MET A 173 -15.19 -4.11 -22.84
C MET A 173 -16.32 -3.58 -23.75
N GLY A 174 -17.24 -2.78 -23.20
CA GLY A 174 -18.32 -2.18 -23.97
C GLY A 174 -17.81 -1.21 -25.04
N ARG A 175 -16.76 -0.44 -24.74
CA ARG A 175 -16.13 0.47 -25.70
C ARG A 175 -15.40 -0.29 -26.81
N ILE A 176 -14.60 -1.29 -26.46
CA ILE A 176 -13.87 -2.13 -27.41
C ILE A 176 -14.83 -2.81 -28.40
N ARG A 177 -15.98 -3.32 -27.92
CA ARG A 177 -17.00 -3.90 -28.80
C ARG A 177 -17.52 -2.89 -29.79
N ARG A 178 -17.85 -1.66 -29.37
CA ARG A 178 -18.33 -0.62 -30.30
C ARG A 178 -17.27 -0.23 -31.31
N ASP A 179 -16.03 -0.09 -30.89
CA ASP A 179 -14.91 0.25 -31.79
C ASP A 179 -14.64 -0.88 -32.80
N ALA A 180 -14.74 -2.14 -32.35
CA ALA A 180 -14.60 -3.32 -33.22
C ALA A 180 -15.70 -3.40 -34.28
N LEU A 181 -16.95 -3.11 -33.92
CA LEU A 181 -18.06 -3.00 -34.90
C LEU A 181 -17.80 -1.88 -35.90
N ALA A 182 -17.32 -0.73 -35.45
CA ALA A 182 -17.06 0.43 -36.31
C ALA A 182 -15.98 0.17 -37.37
N ILE A 183 -15.03 -0.73 -37.10
CA ILE A 183 -13.99 -1.16 -38.05
C ILE A 183 -14.38 -2.41 -38.85
N GLY A 184 -15.63 -2.88 -38.74
CA GLY A 184 -16.21 -3.92 -39.58
C GLY A 184 -16.12 -5.35 -39.06
N LEU A 185 -15.82 -5.58 -37.77
CA LEU A 185 -15.98 -6.91 -37.19
C LEU A 185 -17.47 -7.31 -37.19
N PRO A 186 -17.80 -8.59 -37.38
CA PRO A 186 -19.19 -9.06 -37.35
C PRO A 186 -19.85 -8.74 -36.01
N ASP A 187 -21.12 -8.31 -36.05
CA ASP A 187 -21.96 -8.19 -34.86
C ASP A 187 -22.52 -9.58 -34.48
N ASP A 188 -21.59 -10.42 -34.01
CA ASP A 188 -21.87 -11.75 -33.53
C ASP A 188 -21.77 -11.75 -31.98
N SER A 189 -22.84 -12.20 -31.31
CA SER A 189 -22.92 -12.30 -29.86
C SER A 189 -22.33 -13.59 -29.31
N THR A 190 -21.80 -14.46 -30.16
CA THR A 190 -21.14 -15.71 -29.72
C THR A 190 -19.95 -15.40 -28.85
N PRO A 191 -19.89 -15.89 -27.59
CA PRO A 191 -18.78 -15.63 -26.68
C PRO A 191 -17.47 -16.25 -27.18
N LEU A 192 -16.34 -15.68 -26.75
CA LEU A 192 -15.02 -16.23 -27.06
C LEU A 192 -14.86 -17.70 -26.65
N ARG A 193 -15.40 -18.09 -25.49
CA ARG A 193 -15.39 -19.50 -24.98
C ARG A 193 -16.11 -20.48 -25.92
N ASP A 194 -17.07 -19.98 -26.72
CA ASP A 194 -17.87 -20.76 -27.68
C ASP A 194 -17.36 -20.57 -29.11
N ASN A 195 -16.08 -20.18 -29.27
CA ASN A 195 -15.37 -19.93 -30.53
C ASN A 195 -15.96 -18.75 -31.32
N GLY A 196 -16.56 -17.76 -30.70
CA GLY A 196 -16.97 -16.53 -31.34
C GLY A 196 -15.78 -15.80 -31.97
N THR A 197 -16.01 -15.18 -33.14
CA THR A 197 -14.98 -14.43 -33.89
C THR A 197 -15.40 -12.98 -34.14
N GLY A 198 -16.58 -12.58 -33.68
CA GLY A 198 -17.12 -11.24 -33.84
C GLY A 198 -16.62 -10.23 -32.80
N ALA A 199 -17.19 -9.03 -32.87
CA ALA A 199 -16.84 -7.91 -32.02
C ALA A 199 -17.01 -8.22 -30.52
N HIS A 200 -17.97 -9.06 -30.15
CA HIS A 200 -18.18 -9.48 -28.77
C HIS A 200 -17.01 -10.34 -28.25
N ALA A 201 -16.68 -11.41 -28.95
CA ALA A 201 -15.57 -12.29 -28.59
C ALA A 201 -14.22 -11.57 -28.58
N TYR A 202 -14.01 -10.63 -29.52
CA TYR A 202 -12.82 -9.77 -29.50
C TYR A 202 -12.75 -8.92 -28.24
N ALA A 203 -13.86 -8.28 -27.84
CA ALA A 203 -13.91 -7.46 -26.63
C ALA A 203 -13.69 -8.30 -25.35
N GLU A 204 -14.25 -9.52 -25.29
CA GLU A 204 -13.96 -10.46 -24.19
C GLU A 204 -12.46 -10.80 -24.14
N GLY A 205 -11.84 -11.13 -25.27
CA GLY A 205 -10.41 -11.45 -25.34
C GLY A 205 -9.53 -10.33 -24.82
N VAL A 206 -9.77 -9.08 -25.24
CA VAL A 206 -9.02 -7.92 -24.72
C VAL A 206 -9.28 -7.71 -23.24
N SER A 207 -10.53 -7.90 -22.78
CA SER A 207 -10.87 -7.74 -21.35
C SER A 207 -10.18 -8.76 -20.46
N VAL A 208 -9.91 -9.98 -20.94
CA VAL A 208 -9.11 -10.98 -20.21
C VAL A 208 -7.69 -10.46 -19.97
N TYR A 209 -7.05 -9.83 -20.94
CA TYR A 209 -5.73 -9.23 -20.77
C TYR A 209 -5.75 -8.06 -19.78
N LEU A 210 -6.78 -7.21 -19.85
CA LEU A 210 -6.96 -6.10 -18.89
C LEU A 210 -7.15 -6.63 -17.46
N ALA A 211 -7.95 -7.69 -17.27
CA ALA A 211 -8.15 -8.34 -15.99
C ALA A 211 -6.84 -8.98 -15.45
N ALA A 212 -6.08 -9.63 -16.33
CA ALA A 212 -4.77 -10.20 -15.96
C ALA A 212 -3.77 -9.10 -15.55
N PHE A 213 -3.76 -7.97 -16.27
CA PHE A 213 -2.97 -6.80 -15.89
C PHE A 213 -3.40 -6.24 -14.53
N LEU A 214 -4.70 -6.09 -14.30
CA LEU A 214 -5.24 -5.64 -13.02
C LEU A 214 -4.85 -6.59 -11.89
N SER A 215 -4.94 -7.90 -12.10
CA SER A 215 -4.50 -8.91 -11.12
C SER A 215 -3.03 -8.70 -10.74
N ARG A 216 -2.15 -8.45 -11.72
CA ARG A 216 -0.75 -8.15 -11.46
C ARG A 216 -0.56 -6.81 -10.74
N PHE A 217 -1.38 -5.82 -11.06
CA PHE A 217 -1.35 -4.51 -10.40
C PHE A 217 -1.77 -4.60 -8.93
N ILE A 218 -2.73 -5.48 -8.59
CA ILE A 218 -3.15 -5.78 -7.21
C ILE A 218 -1.99 -6.30 -6.37
N ASP A 219 -1.16 -7.20 -6.91
CA ASP A 219 0.03 -7.72 -6.23
C ASP A 219 0.99 -6.62 -5.79
N LEU A 220 1.09 -5.54 -6.57
CA LEU A 220 2.02 -4.44 -6.33
C LEU A 220 1.40 -3.30 -5.50
N ASN A 221 0.07 -3.36 -5.25
CA ASN A 221 -0.69 -2.28 -4.61
C ASN A 221 -1.50 -2.76 -3.40
N ASN A 222 -0.85 -3.48 -2.50
CA ASN A 222 -1.44 -3.88 -1.22
C ASN A 222 -0.61 -3.37 -0.02
N ALA A 223 -1.14 -3.50 1.18
CA ALA A 223 -0.50 -2.99 2.40
C ALA A 223 0.70 -3.83 2.89
N LEU A 224 0.98 -4.96 2.24
CA LEU A 224 2.13 -5.83 2.51
C LEU A 224 3.31 -5.54 1.58
N CYS A 225 3.11 -4.72 0.55
CA CYS A 225 4.17 -4.33 -0.37
C CYS A 225 5.27 -3.57 0.37
N GLN A 226 6.51 -3.94 0.07
CA GLN A 226 7.68 -3.24 0.56
C GLN A 226 8.07 -2.13 -0.42
N TRP A 227 8.40 -0.97 0.14
CA TRP A 227 8.98 0.10 -0.65
C TRP A 227 10.38 -0.30 -1.10
N ARG A 228 10.62 -0.25 -2.41
CA ARG A 228 11.97 -0.41 -2.98
C ARG A 228 12.62 0.95 -3.15
N ASN A 229 13.72 1.15 -2.44
CA ASN A 229 14.52 2.37 -2.44
C ASN A 229 15.75 2.30 -3.35
N ASP A 230 15.99 1.17 -3.99
CA ASP A 230 16.97 0.95 -5.04
C ASP A 230 16.46 1.47 -6.41
N PRO A 231 17.35 1.78 -7.35
CA PRO A 231 16.99 2.30 -8.67
C PRO A 231 16.23 1.28 -9.53
#